data_d3900cbb3ccd45954ac612643270be7f
#
_entry.id   d3900cbb3ccd45954ac612643270be7f
#
_cell.length_a   1.000
_cell.length_b   1.000
_cell.length_c   1.000
_cell.angle_alpha   90.00
_cell.angle_beta   90.00
_cell.angle_gamma   90.00
#
_symmetry.space_group_name_H-M   'P 1'
#
loop_
_entity.id
_entity.type
_entity.pdbx_description
1 polymer ?
#
loop_
_entity_poly.entity_id
_entity_poly.type
_entity_poly.pdbx_seq_one_letter_code
_entity_poly.pdbx_strand_id
1 'polypeptide(L)'
;GERGIHELGIGLRQAGIQFQQAVSSDSGRTIQTMGIVLEELGLTGKIPYRYDKRIREWCFGSFDGAYDGELFMGVLPRVFRVDDFHHLSLMELAEGIVEVDTAGWAESWETLRDRILDGFTAIAKDVESQGGGNAIVVSHGMTISTLIYLIDPKAFKELVLDNGSVTVIEYEDGQFKLEAVGDLSYRKVGAQELEGEHE
;
A
#
# COMPACT_ATOMS: atom_id res chain seq x y z
N GLY A 1 6.73 8.16 -11.15
CA GLY A 1 7.27 9.35 -10.60
C GLY A 1 6.23 10.33 -10.06
N GLU A 2 6.66 11.52 -9.76
CA GLU A 2 5.80 12.55 -9.17
C GLU A 2 4.59 12.91 -10.02
N ARG A 3 4.74 12.91 -11.34
CA ARG A 3 3.62 13.20 -12.27
C ARG A 3 2.45 12.25 -12.04
N GLY A 4 2.70 10.96 -11.90
CA GLY A 4 1.66 9.97 -11.64
C GLY A 4 0.93 10.20 -10.31
N ILE A 5 1.62 10.74 -9.31
CA ILE A 5 1.03 11.06 -8.01
C ILE A 5 0.16 12.33 -8.12
N HIS A 6 0.59 13.34 -8.89
CA HIS A 6 -0.24 14.51 -9.19
C HIS A 6 -1.51 14.10 -9.93
N GLU A 7 -1.39 13.23 -10.92
CA GLU A 7 -2.53 12.67 -11.65
C GLU A 7 -3.52 11.99 -10.70
N LEU A 8 -3.01 11.17 -9.78
CA LEU A 8 -3.83 10.51 -8.76
C LEU A 8 -4.58 11.52 -7.89
N GLY A 9 -3.87 12.51 -7.36
CA GLY A 9 -4.47 13.55 -6.51
C GLY A 9 -5.58 14.32 -7.22
N ILE A 10 -5.35 14.68 -8.48
CA ILE A 10 -6.34 15.33 -9.32
C ILE A 10 -7.58 14.45 -9.53
N GLY A 11 -7.37 13.18 -9.85
CA GLY A 11 -8.47 12.22 -10.02
C GLY A 11 -9.29 12.02 -8.76
N LEU A 12 -8.67 11.95 -7.60
CA LEU A 12 -9.36 11.86 -6.31
C LEU A 12 -10.18 13.12 -6.02
N ARG A 13 -9.63 14.29 -6.34
CA ARG A 13 -10.36 15.56 -6.21
C ARG A 13 -11.60 15.59 -7.10
N GLN A 14 -11.46 15.18 -8.36
CA GLN A 14 -12.54 15.10 -9.32
C GLN A 14 -13.66 14.15 -8.86
N ALA A 15 -13.30 13.07 -8.21
CA ALA A 15 -14.26 12.11 -7.65
C ALA A 15 -15.07 12.66 -6.48
N GLY A 16 -14.62 13.78 -5.87
CA GLY A 16 -15.33 14.43 -4.77
C GLY A 16 -15.29 13.67 -3.46
N ILE A 17 -14.32 12.79 -3.27
CA ILE A 17 -14.20 12.00 -2.04
C ILE A 17 -13.79 12.91 -0.88
N GLN A 18 -14.51 12.82 0.23
CA GLN A 18 -14.21 13.56 1.46
C GLN A 18 -13.30 12.71 2.35
N PHE A 19 -12.14 13.25 2.72
CA PHE A 19 -11.21 12.58 3.65
C PHE A 19 -11.17 13.31 4.98
N GLN A 20 -11.32 12.56 6.08
CA GLN A 20 -11.31 13.10 7.44
C GLN A 20 -9.93 13.06 8.08
N GLN A 21 -9.07 12.16 7.63
CA GLN A 21 -7.71 12.05 8.11
C GLN A 21 -6.79 11.38 7.10
N ALA A 22 -5.49 11.56 7.29
CA ALA A 22 -4.45 10.97 6.46
C ALA A 22 -3.44 10.22 7.33
N VAL A 23 -2.98 9.07 6.86
CA VAL A 23 -1.96 8.25 7.52
C VAL A 23 -1.00 7.72 6.49
N SER A 24 0.30 7.82 6.73
CA SER A 24 1.31 7.17 5.91
C SER A 24 2.30 6.40 6.77
N SER A 25 3.08 5.51 6.13
CA SER A 25 4.28 5.05 6.80
C SER A 25 5.25 6.23 6.99
N ASP A 26 6.28 6.02 7.78
CA ASP A 26 7.27 7.05 8.08
C ASP A 26 8.45 7.07 7.09
N SER A 27 8.30 6.46 5.91
CA SER A 27 9.33 6.51 4.88
C SER A 27 9.27 7.83 4.10
N GLY A 28 10.41 8.32 3.65
CA GLY A 28 10.48 9.56 2.86
C GLY A 28 9.61 9.52 1.62
N ARG A 29 9.54 8.37 0.95
CA ARG A 29 8.75 8.19 -0.26
C ARG A 29 7.24 8.30 -0.03
N THR A 30 6.72 7.68 1.03
CA THR A 30 5.29 7.78 1.36
C THR A 30 4.91 9.15 1.87
N ILE A 31 5.79 9.80 2.61
CA ILE A 31 5.59 11.17 3.10
C ILE A 31 5.51 12.14 1.91
N GLN A 32 6.42 12.01 0.95
CA GLN A 32 6.39 12.82 -0.27
C GLN A 32 5.11 12.58 -1.07
N THR A 33 4.73 11.33 -1.26
CA THR A 33 3.49 10.97 -1.98
C THR A 33 2.27 11.59 -1.31
N MET A 34 2.14 11.44 0.01
CA MET A 34 1.03 12.02 0.75
C MET A 34 1.01 13.55 0.65
N GLY A 35 2.17 14.19 0.71
CA GLY A 35 2.28 15.64 0.55
C GLY A 35 1.71 16.12 -0.77
N ILE A 36 2.05 15.47 -1.87
CA ILE A 36 1.55 15.80 -3.21
C ILE A 36 0.05 15.57 -3.31
N VAL A 37 -0.44 14.43 -2.82
CA VAL A 37 -1.87 14.11 -2.88
C VAL A 37 -2.69 15.09 -2.06
N LEU A 38 -2.27 15.41 -0.84
CA LEU A 38 -2.99 16.37 0.01
C LEU A 38 -3.00 17.77 -0.61
N GLU A 39 -1.92 18.18 -1.25
CA GLU A 39 -1.87 19.47 -1.95
C GLU A 39 -2.86 19.50 -3.10
N GLU A 40 -2.90 18.47 -3.95
CA GLU A 40 -3.86 18.38 -5.05
C GLU A 40 -5.32 18.33 -4.56
N LEU A 41 -5.57 17.73 -3.41
CA LEU A 41 -6.89 17.71 -2.78
C LEU A 41 -7.25 19.02 -2.07
N GLY A 42 -6.29 19.94 -1.90
CA GLY A 42 -6.51 21.16 -1.14
C GLY A 42 -6.64 20.92 0.36
N LEU A 43 -6.06 19.83 0.87
CA LEU A 43 -6.21 19.39 2.27
C LEU A 43 -4.94 19.57 3.11
N THR A 44 -3.86 20.10 2.56
CA THR A 44 -2.62 20.32 3.31
C THR A 44 -2.87 21.21 4.53
N GLY A 45 -2.57 20.68 5.72
CA GLY A 45 -2.79 21.40 6.98
C GLY A 45 -4.26 21.52 7.42
N LYS A 46 -5.19 20.92 6.68
CA LYS A 46 -6.64 21.02 6.96
C LYS A 46 -7.23 19.78 7.62
N ILE A 47 -6.57 18.63 7.50
CA ILE A 47 -6.96 17.39 8.16
C ILE A 47 -5.78 16.85 8.96
N PRO A 48 -6.03 16.06 10.03
CA PRO A 48 -4.96 15.40 10.75
C PRO A 48 -4.16 14.48 9.83
N TYR A 49 -2.84 14.57 9.91
CA TYR A 49 -1.92 13.67 9.21
C TYR A 49 -0.90 13.13 10.20
N ARG A 50 -0.77 11.81 10.26
CA ARG A 50 0.19 11.14 11.13
C ARG A 50 0.93 10.02 10.41
N TYR A 51 2.07 9.63 10.98
CA TYR A 51 2.86 8.48 10.53
C TYR A 51 2.56 7.26 11.41
N ASP A 52 2.57 6.08 10.81
CA ASP A 52 2.43 4.82 11.53
C ASP A 52 3.48 3.81 11.06
N LYS A 53 4.36 3.42 11.97
CA LYS A 53 5.45 2.47 11.70
C LYS A 53 4.94 1.08 11.34
N ARG A 54 3.74 0.72 11.78
CA ARG A 54 3.16 -0.61 11.55
C ARG A 54 2.80 -0.85 10.10
N ILE A 55 2.67 0.22 9.30
CA ILE A 55 2.38 0.12 7.87
C ILE A 55 3.61 0.36 6.99
N ARG A 56 4.82 0.22 7.55
CA ARG A 56 6.07 0.18 6.77
C ARG A 56 6.06 -1.01 5.82
N GLU A 57 6.91 -0.92 4.79
CA GLU A 57 7.12 -2.04 3.88
C GLU A 57 7.73 -3.23 4.65
N TRP A 58 7.61 -4.42 4.05
CA TRP A 58 8.32 -5.60 4.53
C TRP A 58 9.80 -5.28 4.68
N CYS A 59 10.41 -5.75 5.74
CA CYS A 59 11.86 -5.73 5.87
C CYS A 59 12.43 -6.95 5.13
N PHE A 60 13.20 -6.69 4.07
CA PHE A 60 13.81 -7.73 3.26
C PHE A 60 15.22 -8.09 3.74
N GLY A 61 15.66 -7.54 4.86
CA GLY A 61 16.97 -7.79 5.43
C GLY A 61 18.10 -7.35 4.51
N SER A 62 19.00 -8.27 4.16
CA SER A 62 20.14 -7.99 3.27
C SER A 62 19.73 -7.57 1.84
N PHE A 63 18.46 -7.75 1.46
CA PHE A 63 17.93 -7.33 0.16
C PHE A 63 17.28 -5.95 0.20
N ASP A 64 17.22 -5.29 1.34
CA ASP A 64 16.69 -3.93 1.42
C ASP A 64 17.57 -2.98 0.60
N GLY A 65 16.93 -2.22 -0.28
CA GLY A 65 17.63 -1.32 -1.19
C GLY A 65 18.20 -1.99 -2.44
N ALA A 66 18.12 -3.32 -2.55
CA ALA A 66 18.49 -4.03 -3.75
C ALA A 66 17.41 -3.90 -4.84
N TYR A 67 17.78 -4.20 -6.07
CA TYR A 67 16.83 -4.26 -7.16
C TYR A 67 15.81 -5.40 -6.92
N ASP A 68 14.54 -5.08 -6.90
CA ASP A 68 13.46 -6.04 -6.60
C ASP A 68 13.51 -7.31 -7.45
N GLY A 69 13.90 -7.18 -8.72
CA GLY A 69 14.06 -8.34 -9.61
C GLY A 69 15.11 -9.34 -9.15
N GLU A 70 16.14 -8.90 -8.43
CA GLU A 70 17.16 -9.82 -7.91
C GLU A 70 16.58 -10.80 -6.91
N LEU A 71 15.77 -10.31 -5.97
CA LEU A 71 15.13 -11.16 -4.96
C LEU A 71 13.98 -11.97 -5.54
N PHE A 72 13.01 -11.31 -6.18
CA PHE A 72 11.75 -11.93 -6.58
C PHE A 72 11.86 -12.74 -7.89
N MET A 73 12.72 -12.35 -8.80
CA MET A 73 12.86 -13.02 -10.09
C MET A 73 14.09 -13.94 -10.17
N GLY A 74 15.07 -13.71 -9.31
CA GLY A 74 16.32 -14.48 -9.30
C GLY A 74 16.45 -15.44 -8.12
N VAL A 75 16.49 -14.92 -6.92
CA VAL A 75 16.81 -15.70 -5.71
C VAL A 75 15.68 -16.61 -5.28
N LEU A 76 14.49 -16.04 -5.04
CA LEU A 76 13.35 -16.80 -4.49
C LEU A 76 12.90 -17.94 -5.40
N PRO A 77 12.75 -17.75 -6.74
CA PRO A 77 12.39 -18.86 -7.61
C PRO A 77 13.38 -20.02 -7.56
N ARG A 78 14.68 -19.75 -7.44
CA ARG A 78 15.71 -20.78 -7.33
C ARG A 78 15.64 -21.54 -6.01
N VAL A 79 15.43 -20.83 -4.90
CA VAL A 79 15.33 -21.45 -3.58
C VAL A 79 14.11 -22.39 -3.50
N PHE A 80 12.98 -21.94 -4.01
CA PHE A 80 11.73 -22.72 -4.00
C PHE A 80 11.55 -23.63 -5.21
N ARG A 81 12.47 -23.60 -6.19
CA ARG A 81 12.41 -24.39 -7.41
C ARG A 81 11.13 -24.17 -8.21
N VAL A 82 10.70 -22.91 -8.28
CA VAL A 82 9.55 -22.47 -9.08
C VAL A 82 10.03 -21.51 -10.17
N ASP A 83 9.28 -21.45 -11.28
CA ASP A 83 9.65 -20.59 -12.40
C ASP A 83 9.41 -19.11 -12.10
N ASP A 84 8.45 -18.82 -11.23
CA ASP A 84 8.01 -17.47 -10.89
C ASP A 84 7.58 -17.42 -9.42
N PHE A 85 7.92 -16.32 -8.75
CA PHE A 85 7.51 -16.10 -7.35
C PHE A 85 5.99 -15.98 -7.17
N HIS A 86 5.23 -15.69 -8.23
CA HIS A 86 3.77 -15.67 -8.19
C HIS A 86 3.14 -17.01 -7.82
N HIS A 87 3.87 -18.11 -7.94
CA HIS A 87 3.43 -19.42 -7.50
C HIS A 87 3.57 -19.64 -5.99
N LEU A 88 4.22 -18.71 -5.30
CA LEU A 88 4.43 -18.79 -3.86
C LEU A 88 3.31 -18.04 -3.11
N SER A 89 2.88 -18.59 -1.97
CA SER A 89 2.02 -17.84 -1.06
C SER A 89 2.82 -16.73 -0.37
N LEU A 90 2.13 -15.74 0.21
CA LEU A 90 2.81 -14.68 0.98
C LEU A 90 3.59 -15.24 2.17
N MET A 91 3.05 -16.28 2.83
CA MET A 91 3.76 -16.94 3.92
C MET A 91 5.05 -17.58 3.44
N GLU A 92 5.02 -18.30 2.31
CA GLU A 92 6.20 -18.90 1.71
C GLU A 92 7.22 -17.84 1.29
N LEU A 93 6.76 -16.73 0.71
CA LEU A 93 7.63 -15.61 0.36
C LEU A 93 8.34 -15.03 1.59
N ALA A 94 7.60 -14.77 2.66
CA ALA A 94 8.16 -14.20 3.88
C ALA A 94 9.21 -15.14 4.50
N GLU A 95 8.86 -16.41 4.65
CA GLU A 95 9.77 -17.41 5.20
C GLU A 95 11.00 -17.66 4.32
N GLY A 96 10.82 -17.60 2.99
CA GLY A 96 11.93 -17.70 2.05
C GLY A 96 12.89 -16.50 2.13
N ILE A 97 12.37 -15.32 2.31
CA ILE A 97 13.19 -14.11 2.50
C ILE A 97 14.02 -14.22 3.79
N VAL A 98 13.40 -14.67 4.88
CA VAL A 98 14.11 -14.92 6.14
C VAL A 98 15.25 -15.93 5.94
N GLU A 99 15.00 -17.01 5.20
CA GLU A 99 15.99 -18.05 4.95
C GLU A 99 17.22 -17.55 4.17
N VAL A 100 17.00 -16.69 3.16
CA VAL A 100 18.09 -16.18 2.32
C VAL A 100 18.72 -14.89 2.85
N ASP A 101 18.14 -14.28 3.87
CA ASP A 101 18.65 -13.04 4.46
C ASP A 101 19.91 -13.30 5.28
N THR A 102 21.03 -12.76 4.81
CA THR A 102 22.33 -12.89 5.50
C THR A 102 22.49 -11.92 6.67
N ALA A 103 21.67 -10.86 6.72
CA ALA A 103 21.71 -9.86 7.78
C ALA A 103 20.91 -10.27 9.02
N GLY A 104 19.94 -11.19 8.88
CA GLY A 104 19.09 -11.66 9.98
C GLY A 104 18.00 -10.65 10.38
N TRP A 105 17.65 -9.71 9.52
CA TRP A 105 16.69 -8.64 9.82
C TRP A 105 15.32 -8.83 9.16
N ALA A 106 15.20 -9.76 8.21
CA ALA A 106 13.93 -10.00 7.53
C ALA A 106 12.87 -10.48 8.52
N GLU A 107 11.65 -10.02 8.32
CA GLU A 107 10.54 -10.33 9.21
C GLU A 107 9.92 -11.69 8.89
N SER A 108 9.59 -12.48 9.92
CA SER A 108 8.80 -13.70 9.77
C SER A 108 7.38 -13.35 9.31
N TRP A 109 6.69 -14.34 8.73
CA TRP A 109 5.28 -14.16 8.35
C TRP A 109 4.41 -13.72 9.52
N GLU A 110 4.58 -14.35 10.68
CA GLU A 110 3.80 -14.02 11.87
C GLU A 110 4.00 -12.57 12.31
N THR A 111 5.25 -12.09 12.32
CA THR A 111 5.58 -10.70 12.65
C THR A 111 4.95 -9.74 11.67
N LEU A 112 5.05 -10.02 10.37
CA LEU A 112 4.46 -9.20 9.30
C LEU A 112 2.94 -9.14 9.44
N ARG A 113 2.30 -10.30 9.56
CA ARG A 113 0.85 -10.42 9.71
C ARG A 113 0.34 -9.58 10.88
N ASP A 114 0.93 -9.76 12.05
CA ASP A 114 0.46 -9.11 13.26
C ASP A 114 0.69 -7.59 13.21
N ARG A 115 1.86 -7.16 12.75
CA ARG A 115 2.19 -5.75 12.62
C ARG A 115 1.25 -5.02 11.65
N ILE A 116 1.04 -5.59 10.48
CA ILE A 116 0.24 -4.98 9.41
C ILE A 116 -1.23 -4.95 9.83
N LEU A 117 -1.75 -6.06 10.34
CA LEU A 117 -3.13 -6.13 10.78
C LEU A 117 -3.40 -5.16 11.93
N ASP A 118 -2.51 -5.07 12.90
CA ASP A 118 -2.63 -4.13 14.04
C ASP A 118 -2.62 -2.68 13.55
N GLY A 119 -1.73 -2.36 12.61
CA GLY A 119 -1.63 -1.01 12.07
C GLY A 119 -2.89 -0.56 11.35
N PHE A 120 -3.39 -1.34 10.43
CA PHE A 120 -4.60 -0.98 9.67
C PHE A 120 -5.86 -1.03 10.56
N THR A 121 -5.94 -1.96 11.49
CA THR A 121 -7.05 -2.02 12.45
C THR A 121 -7.08 -0.76 13.32
N ALA A 122 -5.94 -0.31 13.80
CA ALA A 122 -5.86 0.93 14.60
C ALA A 122 -6.30 2.15 13.81
N ILE A 123 -5.92 2.25 12.54
CA ILE A 123 -6.35 3.35 11.65
C ILE A 123 -7.88 3.30 11.49
N ALA A 124 -8.44 2.14 11.20
CA ALA A 124 -9.88 1.97 11.01
C ALA A 124 -10.67 2.30 12.27
N LYS A 125 -10.22 1.83 13.43
CA LYS A 125 -10.87 2.15 14.72
C LYS A 125 -10.80 3.62 15.07
N ASP A 126 -9.71 4.30 14.73
CA ASP A 126 -9.58 5.72 14.96
C ASP A 126 -10.58 6.51 14.11
N VAL A 127 -10.73 6.19 12.84
CA VAL A 127 -11.75 6.78 11.98
C VAL A 127 -13.14 6.55 12.55
N GLU A 128 -13.44 5.33 12.95
CA GLU A 128 -14.73 4.94 13.56
C GLU A 128 -15.02 5.73 14.84
N SER A 129 -14.02 5.90 15.71
CA SER A 129 -14.15 6.63 16.97
C SER A 129 -14.44 8.12 16.78
N GLN A 130 -14.11 8.67 15.63
CA GLN A 130 -14.32 10.07 15.28
C GLN A 130 -15.59 10.30 14.45
N GLY A 131 -16.48 9.33 14.38
CA GLY A 131 -17.75 9.44 13.69
C GLY A 131 -17.80 8.77 12.32
N GLY A 132 -16.78 8.05 11.94
CA GLY A 132 -16.69 7.40 10.63
C GLY A 132 -16.14 8.33 9.55
N GLY A 133 -16.28 7.91 8.31
CA GLY A 133 -15.80 8.63 7.13
C GLY A 133 -14.63 7.93 6.46
N ASN A 134 -13.78 8.69 5.79
CA ASN A 134 -12.68 8.16 4.98
C ASN A 134 -11.32 8.62 5.51
N ALA A 135 -10.39 7.69 5.60
CA ALA A 135 -8.97 8.01 5.77
C ALA A 135 -8.25 7.72 4.45
N ILE A 136 -7.35 8.62 4.05
CA ILE A 136 -6.42 8.34 2.98
C ILE A 136 -5.13 7.76 3.60
N VAL A 137 -4.69 6.62 3.07
CA VAL A 137 -3.53 5.90 3.59
C VAL A 137 -2.53 5.67 2.47
N VAL A 138 -1.28 6.05 2.70
CA VAL A 138 -0.17 5.76 1.78
C VAL A 138 0.80 4.81 2.46
N SER A 139 0.94 3.63 1.88
CA SER A 139 1.78 2.56 2.37
C SER A 139 2.62 1.99 1.22
N HIS A 140 2.84 0.70 1.19
CA HIS A 140 3.77 0.05 0.26
C HIS A 140 3.13 -1.19 -0.35
N GLY A 141 3.63 -1.58 -1.52
CA GLY A 141 3.04 -2.66 -2.31
C GLY A 141 2.88 -3.99 -1.57
N MET A 142 3.94 -4.50 -0.94
CA MET A 142 3.86 -5.79 -0.24
C MET A 142 3.02 -5.70 1.03
N THR A 143 3.05 -4.57 1.72
CA THR A 143 2.24 -4.33 2.93
C THR A 143 0.76 -4.27 2.59
N ILE A 144 0.38 -3.53 1.55
CA ILE A 144 -1.01 -3.48 1.07
C ILE A 144 -1.46 -4.86 0.58
N SER A 145 -0.61 -5.56 -0.18
CA SER A 145 -0.90 -6.91 -0.66
C SER A 145 -1.13 -7.89 0.50
N THR A 146 -0.37 -7.75 1.58
CA THR A 146 -0.56 -8.56 2.78
C THR A 146 -1.93 -8.31 3.41
N LEU A 147 -2.34 -7.05 3.55
CA LEU A 147 -3.66 -6.73 4.07
C LEU A 147 -4.77 -7.31 3.19
N ILE A 148 -4.65 -7.16 1.87
CA ILE A 148 -5.60 -7.74 0.92
C ILE A 148 -5.69 -9.26 1.08
N TYR A 149 -4.54 -9.94 1.18
CA TYR A 149 -4.50 -11.38 1.42
C TYR A 149 -5.19 -11.79 2.72
N LEU A 150 -4.97 -11.03 3.79
CA LEU A 150 -5.59 -11.31 5.09
C LEU A 150 -7.12 -11.14 5.08
N ILE A 151 -7.61 -10.22 4.25
CA ILE A 151 -9.04 -9.98 4.09
C ILE A 151 -9.67 -11.03 3.17
N ASP A 152 -9.06 -11.27 2.01
CA ASP A 152 -9.54 -12.21 1.00
C ASP A 152 -8.37 -12.83 0.23
N PRO A 153 -7.97 -14.06 0.59
CA PRO A 153 -6.87 -14.73 -0.12
C PRO A 153 -7.10 -14.92 -1.62
N LYS A 154 -8.35 -14.97 -2.07
CA LYS A 154 -8.67 -15.11 -3.50
C LYS A 154 -8.34 -13.85 -4.29
N ALA A 155 -8.55 -12.67 -3.71
CA ALA A 155 -8.23 -11.41 -4.34
C ALA A 155 -6.72 -11.25 -4.58
N PHE A 156 -5.89 -11.88 -3.76
CA PHE A 156 -4.44 -11.86 -3.89
C PHE A 156 -3.91 -12.56 -5.15
N LYS A 157 -4.58 -13.60 -5.63
CA LYS A 157 -4.09 -14.43 -6.76
C LYS A 157 -3.97 -13.66 -8.07
N GLU A 158 -4.78 -12.64 -8.28
CA GLU A 158 -4.82 -11.83 -9.50
C GLU A 158 -4.31 -10.40 -9.24
N LEU A 159 -3.61 -10.22 -8.13
CA LEU A 159 -3.26 -8.89 -7.65
C LEU A 159 -2.12 -8.26 -8.46
N VAL A 160 -2.40 -7.07 -9.01
CA VAL A 160 -1.41 -6.16 -9.55
C VAL A 160 -1.64 -4.78 -8.93
N LEU A 161 -0.67 -4.31 -8.16
CA LEU A 161 -0.72 -2.98 -7.54
C LEU A 161 0.28 -2.06 -8.24
N ASP A 162 -0.17 -1.37 -9.27
CA ASP A 162 0.63 -0.37 -9.96
C ASP A 162 0.73 0.93 -9.14
N ASN A 163 1.78 1.68 -9.37
CA ASN A 163 1.95 3.00 -8.75
C ASN A 163 0.77 3.91 -9.09
N GLY A 164 0.21 4.54 -8.07
CA GLY A 164 -0.95 5.42 -8.22
C GLY A 164 -2.28 4.67 -8.31
N SER A 165 -2.29 3.35 -8.10
CA SER A 165 -3.54 2.60 -7.94
C SER A 165 -4.14 2.84 -6.56
N VAL A 166 -5.48 2.69 -6.48
CA VAL A 166 -6.23 2.86 -5.26
C VAL A 166 -6.91 1.55 -4.89
N THR A 167 -6.71 1.13 -3.65
CA THR A 167 -7.44 0.02 -3.05
C THR A 167 -8.39 0.59 -2.00
N VAL A 168 -9.66 0.28 -2.11
CA VAL A 168 -10.69 0.76 -1.19
C VAL A 168 -11.11 -0.38 -0.28
N ILE A 169 -10.94 -0.15 1.02
CA ILE A 169 -11.24 -1.13 2.06
C ILE A 169 -12.24 -0.51 3.02
N GLU A 170 -13.33 -1.20 3.27
CA GLU A 170 -14.35 -0.80 4.22
C GLU A 170 -14.12 -1.51 5.55
N TYR A 171 -14.35 -0.81 6.65
CA TYR A 171 -14.30 -1.38 8.00
C TYR A 171 -15.61 -1.10 8.71
N GLU A 172 -16.31 -2.15 9.11
CA GLU A 172 -17.58 -2.08 9.81
C GLU A 172 -17.75 -3.29 10.73
N ASP A 173 -18.25 -3.05 11.93
CA ASP A 173 -18.49 -4.12 12.93
C ASP A 173 -17.26 -4.99 13.21
N GLY A 174 -16.09 -4.37 13.24
CA GLY A 174 -14.83 -5.07 13.50
C GLY A 174 -14.29 -5.89 12.35
N GLN A 175 -14.84 -5.75 11.15
CA GLN A 175 -14.44 -6.52 9.97
C GLN A 175 -14.07 -5.64 8.79
N PHE A 176 -13.01 -6.06 8.08
CA PHE A 176 -12.62 -5.45 6.81
C PHE A 176 -13.32 -6.12 5.64
N LYS A 177 -13.65 -5.31 4.64
CA LYS A 177 -14.20 -5.76 3.37
C LYS A 177 -13.52 -5.03 2.22
N LEU A 178 -13.13 -5.76 1.18
CA LEU A 178 -12.58 -5.16 -0.03
C LEU A 178 -13.70 -4.60 -0.91
N GLU A 179 -13.62 -3.31 -1.24
CA GLU A 179 -14.55 -2.66 -2.16
C GLU A 179 -13.96 -2.53 -3.56
N ALA A 180 -12.67 -2.18 -3.66
CA ALA A 180 -11.96 -2.09 -4.93
C ALA A 180 -10.48 -2.38 -4.71
N VAL A 181 -9.84 -3.04 -5.66
CA VAL A 181 -8.42 -3.42 -5.56
C VAL A 181 -7.68 -2.95 -6.80
N GLY A 182 -6.60 -2.18 -6.59
CA GLY A 182 -5.71 -1.77 -7.65
C GLY A 182 -6.34 -0.88 -8.72
N ASP A 183 -7.28 -0.05 -8.35
CA ASP A 183 -8.02 0.82 -9.27
C ASP A 183 -7.13 1.95 -9.80
N LEU A 184 -6.93 2.00 -11.11
CA LEU A 184 -6.17 3.02 -11.80
C LEU A 184 -7.03 4.14 -12.38
N SER A 185 -8.36 4.08 -12.21
CA SER A 185 -9.28 5.04 -12.83
C SER A 185 -9.04 6.48 -12.37
N TYR A 186 -8.69 6.69 -11.12
CA TYR A 186 -8.41 8.03 -10.59
C TYR A 186 -7.21 8.65 -11.27
N ARG A 187 -6.13 7.90 -11.41
CA ARG A 187 -4.93 8.36 -12.09
C ARG A 187 -5.19 8.66 -13.57
N LYS A 188 -5.99 7.83 -14.23
CA LYS A 188 -6.37 8.04 -15.64
C LYS A 188 -7.16 9.32 -15.83
N VAL A 189 -8.12 9.60 -14.95
CA VAL A 189 -8.89 10.86 -14.97
C VAL A 189 -7.98 12.05 -14.76
N GLY A 190 -7.06 11.99 -13.80
CA GLY A 190 -6.09 13.04 -13.54
C GLY A 190 -5.16 13.30 -14.74
N ALA A 191 -4.71 12.23 -15.39
CA ALA A 191 -3.87 12.34 -16.59
C ALA A 191 -4.60 13.05 -17.74
N GLN A 192 -5.87 12.73 -17.95
CA GLN A 192 -6.71 13.38 -18.97
C GLN A 192 -6.89 14.87 -18.69
N GLU A 193 -7.09 15.25 -17.43
CA GLU A 193 -7.24 16.65 -17.04
C GLU A 193 -5.94 17.43 -17.29
N LEU A 194 -4.79 16.88 -16.93
CA LEU A 194 -3.49 17.50 -17.18
C LEU A 194 -3.18 17.66 -18.67
N GLU A 195 -3.59 16.70 -19.50
CA GLU A 195 -3.43 16.80 -20.96
C GLU A 195 -4.33 17.90 -21.54
N GLY A 196 -5.58 18.01 -21.03
CA GLY A 196 -6.52 19.06 -21.45
C GLY A 196 -6.09 20.47 -21.10
N GLU A 197 -5.31 20.68 -20.05
CA GLU A 197 -4.78 21.99 -19.66
C GLU A 197 -3.67 22.50 -20.60
N HIS A 198 -3.10 21.63 -21.43
CA HIS A 198 -2.03 21.96 -22.38
C HIS A 198 -2.51 22.18 -23.83
N GLU A 199 -3.82 22.01 -24.09
CA GLU A 199 -4.47 22.34 -25.37
C GLU A 199 -5.08 23.76 -25.31
#